data_50d3e4ce41c2c87c2a84bc2f6d6305ad
#
_entry.id   50d3e4ce41c2c87c2a84bc2f6d6305ad
#
_cell.length_a   1.000
_cell.length_b   1.000
_cell.length_c   1.000
_cell.angle_alpha   90.00
_cell.angle_beta   90.00
_cell.angle_gamma   90.00
#
_symmetry.space_group_name_H-M   'P 1'
#
loop_
_entity.id
_entity.type
_entity.pdbx_description
1 polymer ?
#
loop_
_entity_poly.entity_id
_entity_poly.type
_entity_poly.pdbx_seq_one_letter_code
_entity_poly.pdbx_strand_id
1 'polypeptide(L)'
;MGFLVSPGVHVREIDLTNVVPAVSTSIGAIAGPFQKGPVSSVTAISSEEQLLQTFGKPNSSNFEFWFTAANFLQYGDALRVVRAESAILNAGANSGILIRDDDHYEASFSTGQGSHGEWAARTAGTWGNSIGVDICPGKRAFSQHLGTLNLVNGAGAVGDLEITVDDQDATNAAIIVGDIIQFYTNNSVTATSNGAITTATKNLTVDGNSGTIAVGQRVIGAGISDGDEVVKVATVTSQTALILDKPITVADNVPLAFMPNTKIETGNVEYEVTAISSETLTIRVLDDPAGAGLQTVIPDNSYIRRRWRFSDLFDGPPGTSDWATANARGEEDELHVAVYDKTGDITGFDVDVKGQRTSSVIEVFPSMSKNPSAKTVQGGNNYYPDVIFRESNFIYWTDHIAAGSNWG
;
A
#
# COMPACT_ATOMS: atom_id res chain seq x y z
N MET A 1 47.86 44.58 49.71
CA MET A 1 47.06 45.11 50.82
C MET A 1 47.73 46.36 51.35
N GLY A 2 47.12 47.52 51.15
CA GLY A 2 47.63 48.78 51.71
C GLY A 2 47.28 48.87 53.19
N PHE A 3 48.29 49.08 54.04
CA PHE A 3 48.09 49.32 55.48
C PHE A 3 47.66 50.79 55.65
N LEU A 4 46.56 50.97 56.39
CA LEU A 4 46.18 52.29 56.91
C LEU A 4 47.12 52.69 58.04
N VAL A 5 47.91 53.74 57.86
CA VAL A 5 48.91 54.25 58.78
C VAL A 5 48.35 55.24 59.83
N SER A 6 47.05 55.60 59.72
CA SER A 6 46.34 56.45 60.65
C SER A 6 44.89 55.98 60.80
N PRO A 7 44.19 56.30 61.90
CA PRO A 7 42.79 55.94 62.04
C PRO A 7 41.94 56.48 60.87
N GLY A 8 41.37 55.61 60.09
CA GLY A 8 40.50 55.93 58.94
C GLY A 8 39.47 54.85 58.75
N VAL A 9 38.35 55.21 58.10
CA VAL A 9 37.29 54.28 57.75
C VAL A 9 37.58 53.69 56.40
N HIS A 10 37.75 52.38 56.35
CA HIS A 10 37.89 51.65 55.07
C HIS A 10 36.49 51.23 54.60
N VAL A 11 35.92 51.93 53.66
CA VAL A 11 34.67 51.53 53.02
C VAL A 11 35.03 50.58 51.90
N ARG A 12 34.50 49.36 51.95
CA ARG A 12 34.53 48.39 50.87
C ARG A 12 33.14 48.23 50.34
N GLU A 13 32.92 48.66 49.16
CA GLU A 13 31.67 48.37 48.44
C GLU A 13 31.70 46.91 48.01
N ILE A 14 30.79 46.13 48.46
CA ILE A 14 30.58 44.76 47.99
C ILE A 14 29.34 44.84 47.11
N ASP A 15 29.56 44.79 45.80
CA ASP A 15 28.49 44.67 44.81
C ASP A 15 27.91 43.24 44.89
N LEU A 16 26.79 43.12 45.54
CA LEU A 16 26.00 41.88 45.66
C LEU A 16 25.01 41.69 44.47
N THR A 17 25.03 42.59 43.50
CA THR A 17 24.15 42.51 42.33
C THR A 17 24.57 41.46 41.31
N ASN A 18 25.75 40.85 41.44
CA ASN A 18 26.29 39.91 40.47
C ASN A 18 26.06 38.41 40.84
N VAL A 19 25.21 38.16 41.82
CA VAL A 19 24.69 36.83 42.05
C VAL A 19 23.18 36.80 41.80
N VAL A 20 22.81 37.12 40.56
CA VAL A 20 21.64 36.51 39.98
C VAL A 20 22.12 35.10 39.58
N PRO A 21 21.73 34.04 40.25
CA PRO A 21 21.94 32.72 39.71
C PRO A 21 21.30 32.79 38.32
N ALA A 22 22.03 32.40 37.30
CA ALA A 22 21.46 32.10 36.00
C ALA A 22 20.41 31.02 36.24
N VAL A 23 19.21 31.46 36.59
CA VAL A 23 18.10 30.58 36.87
C VAL A 23 17.62 30.03 35.60
N SER A 24 17.87 28.79 35.57
CA SER A 24 16.81 27.87 35.29
C SER A 24 16.27 27.97 33.88
N THR A 25 16.68 27.01 33.15
CA THR A 25 15.83 26.43 32.11
C THR A 25 14.37 26.55 32.51
N SER A 26 13.65 27.50 31.93
CA SER A 26 12.21 27.59 32.09
C SER A 26 11.60 26.41 31.38
N ILE A 27 11.30 25.36 32.12
CA ILE A 27 10.56 24.21 31.58
C ILE A 27 9.10 24.57 31.62
N GLY A 28 8.49 24.73 30.44
CA GLY A 28 7.05 24.91 30.30
C GLY A 28 6.34 23.55 30.26
N ALA A 29 5.09 23.54 30.65
CA ALA A 29 4.22 22.38 30.48
C ALA A 29 2.83 22.82 30.00
N ILE A 30 2.26 22.08 29.07
CA ILE A 30 0.92 22.31 28.55
C ILE A 30 0.22 20.97 28.33
N ALA A 31 -1.06 20.91 28.71
CA ALA A 31 -1.96 19.80 28.39
C ALA A 31 -3.15 20.36 27.60
N GLY A 32 -3.48 19.73 26.47
CA GLY A 32 -4.56 20.24 25.62
C GLY A 32 -4.97 19.28 24.50
N PRO A 33 -6.07 19.60 23.80
CA PRO A 33 -6.57 18.82 22.69
C PRO A 33 -5.76 19.15 21.41
N PHE A 34 -4.77 18.34 21.10
CA PHE A 34 -4.00 18.45 19.87
C PHE A 34 -4.54 17.52 18.79
N GLN A 35 -4.31 17.86 17.51
CA GLN A 35 -4.87 17.14 16.37
C GLN A 35 -4.33 15.70 16.24
N LYS A 36 -3.04 15.51 16.49
CA LYS A 36 -2.35 14.22 16.40
C LYS A 36 -1.29 14.08 17.50
N GLY A 37 -0.53 13.01 17.50
CA GLY A 37 0.56 12.75 18.44
C GLY A 37 0.19 11.82 19.60
N PRO A 38 1.17 11.46 20.44
CA PRO A 38 0.97 10.55 21.57
C PRO A 38 -0.13 11.03 22.53
N VAL A 39 -0.95 10.08 23.01
CA VAL A 39 -2.07 10.37 23.92
C VAL A 39 -1.65 10.07 25.36
N SER A 40 -1.90 11.01 26.27
CA SER A 40 -1.58 10.88 27.70
C SER A 40 -0.10 10.56 28.00
N SER A 41 0.78 10.84 27.05
CA SER A 41 2.23 10.69 27.16
C SER A 41 2.90 12.07 27.18
N VAL A 42 3.92 12.23 28.04
CA VAL A 42 4.67 13.50 28.15
C VAL A 42 5.71 13.56 27.03
N THR A 43 5.50 14.47 26.08
CA THR A 43 6.41 14.64 24.94
C THR A 43 7.23 15.93 25.12
N ALA A 44 8.55 15.83 24.97
CA ALA A 44 9.44 16.99 24.99
C ALA A 44 9.47 17.66 23.62
N ILE A 45 9.24 18.96 23.58
CA ILE A 45 9.23 19.77 22.38
C ILE A 45 10.18 20.94 22.56
N SER A 46 11.05 21.18 21.59
CA SER A 46 12.09 22.22 21.63
C SER A 46 11.91 23.32 20.57
N SER A 47 11.02 23.13 19.60
CA SER A 47 10.75 24.10 18.55
C SER A 47 9.31 24.06 18.07
N GLU A 48 8.84 25.15 17.47
CA GLU A 48 7.52 25.21 16.85
C GLU A 48 7.37 24.21 15.69
N GLU A 49 8.43 23.99 14.93
CA GLU A 49 8.44 22.99 13.86
C GLU A 49 8.21 21.58 14.42
N GLN A 50 8.90 21.21 15.50
CA GLN A 50 8.69 19.94 16.17
C GLN A 50 7.27 19.83 16.75
N LEU A 51 6.71 20.92 17.29
CA LEU A 51 5.32 20.97 17.74
C LEU A 51 4.37 20.66 16.58
N LEU A 52 4.58 21.30 15.43
CA LEU A 52 3.79 21.11 14.23
C LEU A 52 3.87 19.67 13.71
N GLN A 53 5.07 19.12 13.63
CA GLN A 53 5.30 17.76 13.15
C GLN A 53 4.68 16.71 14.07
N THR A 54 4.80 16.89 15.40
CA THR A 54 4.33 15.91 16.39
C THR A 54 2.83 16.05 16.65
N PHE A 55 2.33 17.26 16.86
CA PHE A 55 0.96 17.51 17.33
C PHE A 55 0.01 18.09 16.27
N GLY A 56 0.49 18.32 15.06
CA GLY A 56 -0.31 18.78 13.93
C GLY A 56 -0.54 20.28 13.91
N LYS A 57 -1.41 20.71 13.00
CA LYS A 57 -1.73 22.13 12.76
C LYS A 57 -2.76 22.65 13.78
N PRO A 58 -2.76 23.96 14.07
CA PRO A 58 -3.87 24.56 14.81
C PRO A 58 -5.17 24.47 14.01
N ASN A 59 -6.27 24.25 14.72
CA ASN A 59 -7.62 24.23 14.18
C ASN A 59 -8.59 24.94 15.15
N SER A 60 -9.86 25.01 14.79
CA SER A 60 -10.89 25.71 15.59
C SER A 60 -11.08 25.16 17.01
N SER A 61 -10.64 23.92 17.27
CA SER A 61 -10.82 23.27 18.57
C SER A 61 -9.57 23.31 19.46
N ASN A 62 -8.39 23.57 18.88
CA ASN A 62 -7.13 23.50 19.61
C ASN A 62 -6.26 24.76 19.52
N PHE A 63 -6.68 25.80 18.79
CA PHE A 63 -5.84 26.95 18.48
C PHE A 63 -5.32 27.67 19.72
N GLU A 64 -6.10 27.77 20.78
CA GLU A 64 -5.68 28.42 22.04
C GLU A 64 -4.49 27.69 22.68
N PHE A 65 -4.58 26.38 22.77
CA PHE A 65 -3.51 25.55 23.31
C PHE A 65 -2.29 25.53 22.40
N TRP A 66 -2.53 25.41 21.09
CA TRP A 66 -1.46 25.34 20.11
C TRP A 66 -0.64 26.63 20.06
N PHE A 67 -1.29 27.80 19.96
CA PHE A 67 -0.59 29.07 19.96
C PHE A 67 0.04 29.41 21.31
N THR A 68 -0.54 28.97 22.43
CA THR A 68 0.10 29.09 23.73
C THR A 68 1.43 28.33 23.78
N ALA A 69 1.45 27.09 23.26
CA ALA A 69 2.66 26.29 23.14
C ALA A 69 3.69 26.95 22.20
N ALA A 70 3.25 27.39 21.03
CA ALA A 70 4.11 28.08 20.05
C ALA A 70 4.70 29.37 20.60
N ASN A 71 3.92 30.21 21.28
CA ASN A 71 4.41 31.41 21.93
C ASN A 71 5.47 31.13 23.00
N PHE A 72 5.30 30.06 23.79
CA PHE A 72 6.34 29.66 24.75
C PHE A 72 7.64 29.28 24.03
N LEU A 73 7.56 28.54 22.91
CA LEU A 73 8.71 28.08 22.13
C LEU A 73 9.47 29.21 21.42
N GLN A 74 8.91 30.42 21.33
CA GLN A 74 9.65 31.60 20.87
C GLN A 74 10.68 32.13 21.87
N TYR A 75 10.50 31.80 23.15
CA TYR A 75 11.34 32.29 24.26
C TYR A 75 12.05 31.18 25.04
N GLY A 76 11.62 29.92 24.85
CA GLY A 76 12.16 28.75 25.54
C GLY A 76 12.21 27.54 24.63
N ASP A 77 13.10 26.61 24.94
CA ASP A 77 13.37 25.38 24.17
C ASP A 77 13.00 24.08 24.93
N ALA A 78 12.38 24.20 26.08
CA ALA A 78 12.06 23.07 26.95
C ALA A 78 10.58 23.03 27.30
N LEU A 79 9.72 22.66 26.35
CA LEU A 79 8.28 22.49 26.56
C LEU A 79 7.93 21.00 26.74
N ARG A 80 7.13 20.69 27.76
CA ARG A 80 6.50 19.41 27.95
C ARG A 80 5.04 19.48 27.50
N VAL A 81 4.68 18.71 26.49
CA VAL A 81 3.33 18.68 25.93
C VAL A 81 2.67 17.35 26.25
N VAL A 82 1.43 17.41 26.72
CA VAL A 82 0.58 16.23 26.92
C VAL A 82 -0.69 16.43 26.11
N ARG A 83 -0.95 15.51 25.19
CA ARG A 83 -2.23 15.47 24.50
C ARG A 83 -3.27 14.85 25.44
N ALA A 84 -4.17 15.71 25.91
CA ALA A 84 -5.24 15.31 26.82
C ALA A 84 -6.51 15.05 25.99
N GLU A 85 -6.90 13.80 25.93
CA GLU A 85 -8.10 13.35 25.23
C GLU A 85 -8.82 12.28 26.02
N SER A 86 -10.14 12.34 26.08
CA SER A 86 -10.98 11.31 26.65
C SER A 86 -11.68 10.54 25.54
N ALA A 87 -11.64 9.22 25.60
CA ALA A 87 -12.32 8.31 24.67
C ALA A 87 -11.90 8.42 23.20
N ILE A 88 -10.70 8.97 22.91
CA ILE A 88 -10.15 8.99 21.56
C ILE A 88 -9.54 7.62 21.23
N LEU A 89 -9.75 7.16 19.99
CA LEU A 89 -9.22 5.91 19.46
C LEU A 89 -8.41 6.15 18.19
N ASN A 90 -7.44 5.29 17.95
CA ASN A 90 -6.78 5.17 16.64
C ASN A 90 -7.79 4.51 15.69
N ALA A 91 -7.88 5.01 14.46
CA ALA A 91 -8.68 4.37 13.43
C ALA A 91 -8.09 2.99 13.12
N GLY A 92 -8.89 1.95 13.23
CA GLY A 92 -8.51 0.59 12.85
C GLY A 92 -9.28 0.13 11.62
N ALA A 93 -8.80 -0.89 10.94
CA ALA A 93 -9.42 -1.41 9.72
C ALA A 93 -10.87 -1.90 9.97
N ASN A 94 -11.14 -2.55 11.10
CA ASN A 94 -12.47 -3.00 11.50
C ASN A 94 -13.10 -2.14 12.60
N SER A 95 -12.34 -1.78 13.61
CA SER A 95 -12.82 -0.99 14.74
C SER A 95 -11.70 -0.18 15.36
N GLY A 96 -12.07 0.93 16.02
CA GLY A 96 -11.08 1.75 16.72
C GLY A 96 -10.40 1.02 17.87
N ILE A 97 -9.14 1.35 18.10
CA ILE A 97 -8.28 0.81 19.15
C ILE A 97 -7.50 1.95 19.80
N LEU A 98 -7.25 1.91 21.09
CA LEU A 98 -6.40 2.92 21.72
C LEU A 98 -4.96 2.44 21.80
N ILE A 99 -4.11 3.00 20.97
CA ILE A 99 -2.66 2.90 21.03
C ILE A 99 -2.12 4.29 21.40
N ARG A 100 -1.53 4.41 22.58
CA ARG A 100 -1.11 5.72 23.13
C ARG A 100 0.18 6.23 22.51
N ASP A 101 1.14 5.33 22.38
CA ASP A 101 2.50 5.56 21.88
C ASP A 101 3.12 4.23 21.45
N ASP A 102 4.37 4.28 21.00
CA ASP A 102 5.11 3.10 20.53
C ASP A 102 5.37 2.09 21.65
N ASP A 103 5.67 2.55 22.88
CA ASP A 103 5.88 1.67 24.03
C ASP A 103 4.60 0.87 24.36
N HIS A 104 3.45 1.53 24.29
CA HIS A 104 2.15 0.87 24.49
C HIS A 104 1.83 -0.13 23.36
N TYR A 105 2.19 0.20 22.13
CA TYR A 105 2.06 -0.73 21.00
C TYR A 105 2.93 -1.98 21.19
N GLU A 106 4.22 -1.81 21.49
CA GLU A 106 5.13 -2.93 21.72
C GLU A 106 4.67 -3.84 22.86
N ALA A 107 4.21 -3.24 23.96
CA ALA A 107 3.81 -4.00 25.15
C ALA A 107 2.49 -4.77 24.97
N SER A 108 1.57 -4.29 24.11
CA SER A 108 0.18 -4.78 24.12
C SER A 108 -0.33 -5.25 22.76
N PHE A 109 0.24 -4.79 21.62
CA PHE A 109 -0.36 -4.99 20.31
C PHE A 109 0.59 -5.61 19.27
N SER A 110 1.89 -5.64 19.52
CA SER A 110 2.91 -6.14 18.58
C SER A 110 2.78 -7.62 18.21
N THR A 111 1.98 -8.39 18.94
CA THR A 111 1.73 -9.82 18.67
C THR A 111 0.44 -10.10 17.92
N GLY A 112 -0.27 -9.05 17.51
CA GLY A 112 -1.55 -9.15 16.82
C GLY A 112 -2.78 -9.00 17.70
N GLN A 113 -3.85 -8.42 17.17
CA GLN A 113 -5.09 -8.09 17.89
C GLN A 113 -6.34 -8.31 17.02
N GLY A 114 -6.46 -9.42 16.34
CA GLY A 114 -7.45 -9.82 15.33
C GLY A 114 -8.86 -9.20 15.33
N SER A 115 -9.30 -8.57 16.42
CA SER A 115 -10.62 -7.93 16.51
C SER A 115 -10.68 -6.52 15.91
N HIS A 116 -9.56 -5.86 15.71
CA HIS A 116 -9.46 -4.47 15.24
C HIS A 116 -9.10 -4.36 13.76
N GLY A 117 -8.82 -5.49 13.11
CA GLY A 117 -8.36 -5.58 11.74
C GLY A 117 -6.84 -5.55 11.64
N GLU A 118 -6.34 -5.53 10.41
CA GLU A 118 -4.92 -5.72 10.10
C GLU A 118 -4.08 -4.48 10.39
N TRP A 119 -4.70 -3.31 10.39
CA TRP A 119 -4.03 -2.02 10.49
C TRP A 119 -4.70 -1.08 11.45
N ALA A 120 -3.90 -0.27 12.13
CA ALA A 120 -4.37 0.85 12.91
C ALA A 120 -3.58 2.12 12.56
N ALA A 121 -4.23 3.27 12.58
CA ALA A 121 -3.53 4.54 12.44
C ALA A 121 -2.57 4.75 13.61
N ARG A 122 -1.36 5.25 13.33
CA ARG A 122 -0.33 5.49 14.38
C ARG A 122 -0.74 6.61 15.35
N THR A 123 -1.64 7.47 14.92
CA THR A 123 -2.16 8.56 15.74
C THR A 123 -3.64 8.40 16.00
N ALA A 124 -4.05 8.49 17.26
CA ALA A 124 -5.46 8.48 17.64
C ALA A 124 -6.19 9.74 17.15
N GLY A 125 -7.46 9.59 16.80
CA GLY A 125 -8.35 10.66 16.37
C GLY A 125 -8.89 10.50 14.96
N THR A 126 -9.80 11.38 14.58
CA THR A 126 -10.49 11.37 13.27
C THR A 126 -9.55 11.52 12.08
N TRP A 127 -8.37 12.09 12.30
CA TRP A 127 -7.32 12.21 11.30
C TRP A 127 -6.94 10.85 10.69
N GLY A 128 -6.90 9.80 11.51
CA GLY A 128 -6.61 8.44 11.06
C GLY A 128 -7.66 7.86 10.09
N ASN A 129 -8.88 8.38 10.06
CA ASN A 129 -9.92 7.91 9.14
C ASN A 129 -9.61 8.21 7.67
N SER A 130 -8.71 9.16 7.42
CA SER A 130 -8.25 9.51 6.07
C SER A 130 -7.21 8.52 5.54
N ILE A 131 -6.58 7.74 6.40
CA ILE A 131 -5.55 6.78 6.00
C ILE A 131 -6.21 5.58 5.31
N GLY A 132 -5.68 5.22 4.14
CA GLY A 132 -5.93 3.98 3.46
C GLY A 132 -4.66 3.14 3.42
N VAL A 133 -4.80 1.83 3.57
CA VAL A 133 -3.71 0.87 3.40
C VAL A 133 -4.15 -0.13 2.35
N ASP A 134 -3.32 -0.32 1.36
CA ASP A 134 -3.56 -1.29 0.30
C ASP A 134 -2.36 -2.22 0.17
N ILE A 135 -2.61 -3.50 -0.04
CA ILE A 135 -1.59 -4.54 -0.02
C ILE A 135 -1.62 -5.30 -1.33
N CYS A 136 -0.44 -5.49 -1.89
CA CYS A 136 -0.22 -6.45 -2.96
C CYS A 136 0.47 -7.69 -2.38
N PRO A 137 -0.26 -8.78 -2.11
CA PRO A 137 0.28 -9.95 -1.42
C PRO A 137 1.05 -10.91 -2.31
N GLY A 138 1.13 -10.68 -3.62
CA GLY A 138 1.84 -11.54 -4.55
C GLY A 138 1.67 -11.13 -6.01
N LYS A 139 2.32 -11.83 -6.91
CA LYS A 139 2.38 -11.54 -8.36
C LYS A 139 1.01 -11.39 -9.01
N ARG A 140 0.05 -12.26 -8.67
CA ARG A 140 -1.31 -12.24 -9.25
C ARG A 140 -2.10 -11.01 -8.85
N ALA A 141 -1.91 -10.53 -7.63
CA ALA A 141 -2.56 -9.31 -7.17
C ALA A 141 -1.95 -8.07 -7.84
N PHE A 142 -0.66 -8.11 -8.17
CA PHE A 142 0.03 -7.01 -8.82
C PHE A 142 -0.48 -6.77 -10.24
N SER A 143 -0.54 -7.82 -11.06
CA SER A 143 -1.11 -7.76 -12.40
C SER A 143 -1.40 -9.17 -12.91
N GLN A 144 -2.56 -9.37 -13.51
CA GLN A 144 -2.98 -10.66 -14.01
C GLN A 144 -3.83 -10.54 -15.28
N HIS A 145 -3.56 -11.40 -16.26
CA HIS A 145 -4.54 -11.72 -17.30
C HIS A 145 -5.40 -12.87 -16.81
N LEU A 146 -6.70 -12.65 -16.71
CA LEU A 146 -7.62 -13.65 -16.18
C LEU A 146 -7.83 -14.83 -17.14
N GLY A 147 -7.50 -14.64 -18.43
CA GLY A 147 -7.62 -15.69 -19.44
C GLY A 147 -9.05 -16.20 -19.53
N THR A 148 -9.22 -17.52 -19.56
CA THR A 148 -10.52 -18.17 -19.60
C THR A 148 -11.13 -18.41 -18.21
N LEU A 149 -10.45 -17.98 -17.14
CA LEU A 149 -10.92 -18.18 -15.78
C LEU A 149 -12.06 -17.23 -15.40
N ASN A 150 -12.04 -16.03 -15.98
CA ASN A 150 -13.09 -15.04 -15.76
C ASN A 150 -13.16 -14.11 -16.99
N LEU A 151 -14.25 -14.18 -17.73
CA LEU A 151 -14.48 -13.43 -18.95
C LEU A 151 -15.63 -12.43 -18.74
N VAL A 152 -15.76 -11.49 -19.67
CA VAL A 152 -16.95 -10.64 -19.74
C VAL A 152 -18.17 -11.49 -20.10
N ASN A 153 -19.23 -11.38 -19.30
CA ASN A 153 -20.50 -12.08 -19.48
C ASN A 153 -21.56 -11.11 -20.04
N GLY A 154 -21.87 -11.25 -21.31
CA GLY A 154 -22.71 -10.30 -22.03
C GLY A 154 -21.93 -9.08 -22.54
N ALA A 155 -22.42 -8.48 -23.63
CA ALA A 155 -21.75 -7.31 -24.19
C ALA A 155 -22.01 -6.04 -23.37
N GLY A 156 -20.98 -5.27 -23.09
CA GLY A 156 -21.09 -3.91 -22.51
C GLY A 156 -21.26 -2.87 -23.62
N ALA A 157 -22.18 -1.93 -23.45
CA ALA A 157 -22.39 -0.81 -24.36
C ALA A 157 -21.58 0.44 -23.95
N VAL A 158 -21.35 1.33 -24.91
CA VAL A 158 -20.71 2.62 -24.64
C VAL A 158 -21.53 3.41 -23.63
N GLY A 159 -20.86 3.88 -22.57
CA GLY A 159 -21.48 4.63 -21.47
C GLY A 159 -21.93 3.77 -20.29
N ASP A 160 -21.90 2.46 -20.40
CA ASP A 160 -22.27 1.58 -19.27
C ASP A 160 -21.29 1.78 -18.11
N LEU A 161 -21.84 1.95 -16.92
CA LEU A 161 -21.09 2.03 -15.66
C LEU A 161 -20.94 0.68 -14.97
N GLU A 162 -21.53 -0.35 -15.53
CA GLU A 162 -21.51 -1.72 -15.03
C GLU A 162 -21.16 -2.70 -16.12
N ILE A 163 -20.43 -3.74 -15.77
CA ILE A 163 -20.12 -4.86 -16.65
C ILE A 163 -20.16 -6.14 -15.83
N THR A 164 -20.72 -7.20 -16.42
CA THR A 164 -20.83 -8.50 -15.75
C THR A 164 -19.69 -9.41 -16.20
N VAL A 165 -19.22 -10.27 -15.30
CA VAL A 165 -18.20 -11.28 -15.56
C VAL A 165 -18.74 -12.68 -15.29
N ASP A 166 -18.06 -13.72 -15.81
CA ASP A 166 -18.57 -15.09 -15.75
C ASP A 166 -18.52 -15.69 -14.33
N ASP A 167 -17.43 -15.47 -13.62
CA ASP A 167 -17.17 -16.13 -12.34
C ASP A 167 -16.28 -15.26 -11.43
N GLN A 168 -16.93 -14.50 -10.55
CA GLN A 168 -16.23 -13.65 -9.59
C GLN A 168 -15.64 -14.46 -8.42
N ASP A 169 -16.12 -15.67 -8.20
CA ASP A 169 -15.62 -16.59 -7.18
C ASP A 169 -14.50 -17.51 -7.72
N ALA A 170 -14.13 -17.35 -9.01
CA ALA A 170 -13.08 -18.17 -9.62
C ALA A 170 -11.78 -18.12 -8.81
N THR A 171 -11.28 -19.27 -8.45
CA THR A 171 -10.01 -19.38 -7.71
C THR A 171 -8.90 -18.68 -8.47
N ASN A 172 -8.25 -17.71 -7.83
CA ASN A 172 -7.15 -16.90 -8.38
C ASN A 172 -7.50 -15.98 -9.58
N ALA A 173 -8.78 -15.76 -9.84
CA ALA A 173 -9.23 -14.88 -10.92
C ALA A 173 -10.30 -13.87 -10.47
N ALA A 174 -10.60 -13.79 -9.19
CA ALA A 174 -11.50 -12.81 -8.62
C ALA A 174 -10.94 -11.39 -8.79
N ILE A 175 -11.79 -10.49 -9.26
CA ILE A 175 -11.51 -9.05 -9.33
C ILE A 175 -11.92 -8.45 -7.99
N ILE A 176 -11.15 -7.50 -7.49
CA ILE A 176 -11.45 -6.82 -6.22
C ILE A 176 -11.74 -5.33 -6.45
N VAL A 177 -12.46 -4.72 -5.51
CA VAL A 177 -12.68 -3.27 -5.52
C VAL A 177 -11.32 -2.55 -5.42
N GLY A 178 -11.10 -1.60 -6.31
CA GLY A 178 -9.84 -0.88 -6.45
C GLY A 178 -8.92 -1.44 -7.56
N ASP A 179 -9.18 -2.62 -8.09
CA ASP A 179 -8.44 -3.12 -9.26
C ASP A 179 -8.65 -2.19 -10.46
N ILE A 180 -7.59 -2.07 -11.24
CA ILE A 180 -7.63 -1.40 -12.54
C ILE A 180 -7.74 -2.47 -13.63
N ILE A 181 -8.77 -2.39 -14.45
CA ILE A 181 -9.04 -3.39 -15.49
C ILE A 181 -8.95 -2.83 -16.91
N GLN A 182 -8.62 -3.71 -17.83
CA GLN A 182 -8.58 -3.47 -19.28
C GLN A 182 -9.19 -4.66 -20.00
N PHE A 183 -9.81 -4.40 -21.17
CA PHE A 183 -10.47 -5.42 -21.96
C PHE A 183 -9.67 -5.74 -23.24
N TYR A 184 -9.67 -7.01 -23.64
CA TYR A 184 -8.96 -7.54 -24.79
C TYR A 184 -9.87 -8.39 -25.65
N THR A 185 -9.67 -8.36 -26.98
CA THR A 185 -10.46 -9.17 -27.89
C THR A 185 -10.25 -10.66 -27.67
N ASN A 186 -11.32 -11.42 -27.79
CA ASN A 186 -11.29 -12.88 -27.78
C ASN A 186 -10.96 -13.44 -29.20
N ASN A 187 -10.01 -12.84 -29.91
CA ASN A 187 -9.48 -13.35 -31.18
C ASN A 187 -8.31 -14.32 -30.92
N SER A 188 -8.32 -15.02 -29.82
CA SER A 188 -7.29 -15.98 -29.48
C SER A 188 -7.47 -17.27 -30.25
N VAL A 189 -6.36 -17.83 -30.70
CA VAL A 189 -6.31 -19.23 -31.09
C VAL A 189 -6.36 -20.06 -29.82
N THR A 190 -7.32 -20.93 -29.70
CA THR A 190 -7.39 -21.88 -28.58
C THR A 190 -6.75 -23.20 -28.97
N ALA A 191 -6.14 -23.87 -28.01
CA ALA A 191 -5.59 -25.23 -28.13
C ALA A 191 -5.62 -25.88 -26.74
N THR A 192 -5.24 -27.16 -26.67
CA THR A 192 -4.98 -27.86 -25.40
C THR A 192 -3.53 -28.26 -25.32
N SER A 193 -2.94 -28.29 -24.11
CA SER A 193 -1.61 -28.87 -23.90
C SER A 193 -1.66 -30.38 -24.21
N ASN A 194 -0.67 -30.88 -24.94
CA ASN A 194 -0.56 -32.28 -25.30
C ASN A 194 0.65 -32.89 -24.58
N GLY A 195 0.38 -33.64 -23.53
CA GLY A 195 1.36 -34.20 -22.59
C GLY A 195 1.72 -33.28 -21.44
N ALA A 196 1.83 -33.85 -20.23
CA ALA A 196 2.21 -33.09 -19.04
C ALA A 196 3.69 -32.68 -19.06
N ILE A 197 3.97 -31.42 -18.77
CA ILE A 197 5.33 -30.87 -18.57
C ILE A 197 5.55 -30.75 -17.07
N THR A 198 6.23 -31.72 -16.47
CA THR A 198 6.51 -31.75 -15.02
C THR A 198 7.85 -31.13 -14.65
N THR A 199 8.77 -31.01 -15.59
CA THR A 199 10.05 -30.30 -15.44
C THR A 199 10.03 -29.07 -16.33
N ALA A 200 10.32 -27.91 -15.76
CA ALA A 200 10.24 -26.64 -16.49
C ALA A 200 11.06 -26.65 -17.80
N THR A 201 10.39 -26.42 -18.92
CA THR A 201 11.00 -26.37 -20.26
C THR A 201 10.32 -25.28 -21.11
N LYS A 202 11.02 -24.81 -22.14
CA LYS A 202 10.47 -23.89 -23.13
C LYS A 202 9.67 -24.59 -24.24
N ASN A 203 9.74 -25.92 -24.33
CA ASN A 203 9.04 -26.68 -25.35
C ASN A 203 7.60 -26.96 -24.90
N LEU A 204 6.64 -26.56 -25.71
CA LEU A 204 5.22 -26.80 -25.51
C LEU A 204 4.65 -27.55 -26.69
N THR A 205 4.02 -28.68 -26.44
CA THR A 205 3.21 -29.40 -27.42
C THR A 205 1.75 -29.11 -27.20
N VAL A 206 1.00 -28.90 -28.28
CA VAL A 206 -0.44 -28.59 -28.24
C VAL A 206 -1.20 -29.38 -29.30
N ASP A 207 -2.49 -29.53 -29.07
CA ASP A 207 -3.45 -30.08 -30.04
C ASP A 207 -4.77 -29.32 -30.04
N GLY A 208 -5.67 -29.67 -30.94
CA GLY A 208 -7.02 -29.08 -31.03
C GLY A 208 -7.02 -27.58 -31.40
N ASN A 209 -6.03 -27.09 -32.13
CA ASN A 209 -5.90 -25.68 -32.47
C ASN A 209 -7.12 -25.15 -33.21
N SER A 210 -7.73 -24.07 -32.72
CA SER A 210 -8.86 -23.39 -33.38
C SER A 210 -8.44 -22.49 -34.56
N GLY A 211 -7.12 -22.25 -34.73
CA GLY A 211 -6.56 -21.37 -35.77
C GLY A 211 -5.05 -21.49 -35.86
N THR A 212 -4.41 -20.50 -36.49
CA THR A 212 -2.95 -20.48 -36.68
C THR A 212 -2.25 -19.79 -35.50
N ILE A 213 -1.40 -20.51 -34.81
CA ILE A 213 -0.54 -19.97 -33.77
C ILE A 213 0.65 -19.25 -34.42
N ALA A 214 0.98 -18.05 -33.95
CA ALA A 214 2.05 -17.23 -34.47
C ALA A 214 3.07 -16.81 -33.41
N VAL A 215 4.29 -16.51 -33.84
CA VAL A 215 5.36 -15.95 -33.00
C VAL A 215 4.92 -14.64 -32.38
N GLY A 216 5.25 -14.43 -31.12
CA GLY A 216 4.91 -13.23 -30.35
C GLY A 216 3.55 -13.28 -29.65
N GLN A 217 2.69 -14.26 -29.98
CA GLN A 217 1.43 -14.45 -29.25
C GLN A 217 1.72 -14.81 -27.81
N ARG A 218 0.93 -14.26 -26.90
CA ARG A 218 0.95 -14.55 -25.47
C ARG A 218 0.23 -15.86 -25.25
N VAL A 219 0.81 -16.74 -24.43
CA VAL A 219 0.20 -18.01 -24.05
C VAL A 219 -0.43 -17.86 -22.67
N ILE A 220 -1.71 -18.19 -22.55
CA ILE A 220 -2.47 -18.15 -21.30
C ILE A 220 -3.05 -19.53 -21.04
N GLY A 221 -2.97 -19.97 -19.80
CA GLY A 221 -3.52 -21.24 -19.35
C GLY A 221 -3.03 -21.58 -17.94
N ALA A 222 -3.75 -22.44 -17.23
CA ALA A 222 -3.38 -22.83 -15.88
C ALA A 222 -1.95 -23.42 -15.86
N GLY A 223 -1.10 -22.89 -14.99
CA GLY A 223 0.30 -23.29 -14.86
C GLY A 223 1.28 -22.62 -15.87
N ILE A 224 0.79 -21.86 -16.87
CA ILE A 224 1.66 -21.20 -17.86
C ILE A 224 1.86 -19.71 -17.58
N SER A 225 0.81 -19.01 -17.22
CA SER A 225 0.86 -17.57 -16.99
C SER A 225 0.05 -17.19 -15.77
N ASP A 226 0.51 -17.63 -14.63
CA ASP A 226 -0.02 -17.18 -13.35
C ASP A 226 0.71 -15.89 -12.94
N GLY A 227 0.06 -14.76 -13.11
CA GLY A 227 0.60 -13.44 -12.77
C GLY A 227 1.30 -12.74 -13.93
N ASP A 228 2.21 -11.81 -13.62
CA ASP A 228 2.86 -10.92 -14.59
C ASP A 228 3.88 -11.57 -15.52
N GLU A 229 4.23 -12.82 -15.31
CA GLU A 229 5.10 -13.51 -16.24
C GLU A 229 4.39 -13.75 -17.57
N VAL A 230 4.51 -12.78 -18.46
CA VAL A 230 4.07 -12.93 -19.84
C VAL A 230 4.93 -13.97 -20.50
N VAL A 231 4.33 -15.13 -20.77
CA VAL A 231 4.93 -16.17 -21.61
C VAL A 231 4.49 -15.97 -23.03
N LYS A 232 5.43 -15.93 -23.96
CA LYS A 232 5.17 -15.72 -25.41
C LYS A 232 5.70 -16.88 -26.24
N VAL A 233 5.07 -17.09 -27.38
CA VAL A 233 5.59 -17.98 -28.41
C VAL A 233 6.85 -17.35 -29.03
N ALA A 234 8.01 -17.93 -28.77
CA ALA A 234 9.28 -17.49 -29.36
C ALA A 234 9.51 -18.08 -30.75
N THR A 235 9.11 -19.35 -30.98
CA THR A 235 9.25 -20.03 -32.27
C THR A 235 8.08 -20.99 -32.47
N VAL A 236 7.54 -21.01 -33.67
CA VAL A 236 6.57 -22.02 -34.11
C VAL A 236 7.34 -23.04 -34.99
N THR A 237 7.68 -24.20 -34.41
CA THR A 237 8.32 -25.30 -35.16
C THR A 237 7.27 -26.00 -36.05
N SER A 238 6.09 -26.21 -35.49
CA SER A 238 4.87 -26.61 -36.18
C SER A 238 3.67 -26.09 -35.42
N GLN A 239 2.47 -26.17 -35.96
CA GLN A 239 1.26 -25.74 -35.25
C GLN A 239 0.94 -26.58 -34.01
N THR A 240 1.62 -27.70 -33.81
CA THR A 240 1.52 -28.57 -32.62
C THR A 240 2.78 -28.61 -31.76
N ALA A 241 3.86 -27.93 -32.18
CA ALA A 241 5.14 -27.89 -31.45
C ALA A 241 5.70 -26.46 -31.43
N LEU A 242 5.73 -25.89 -30.24
CA LEU A 242 6.08 -24.49 -30.00
C LEU A 242 7.30 -24.40 -29.09
N ILE A 243 8.08 -23.33 -29.26
CA ILE A 243 9.11 -22.93 -28.29
C ILE A 243 8.68 -21.60 -27.66
N LEU A 244 8.64 -21.54 -26.35
CA LEU A 244 8.28 -20.35 -25.59
C LEU A 244 9.52 -19.52 -25.23
N ASP A 245 9.34 -18.27 -24.90
CA ASP A 245 10.42 -17.39 -24.46
C ASP A 245 10.88 -17.73 -23.02
N LYS A 246 9.97 -18.31 -22.20
CA LYS A 246 10.24 -18.72 -20.82
C LYS A 246 9.94 -20.20 -20.59
N PRO A 247 10.62 -20.87 -19.64
CA PRO A 247 10.29 -22.24 -19.25
C PRO A 247 8.97 -22.28 -18.48
N ILE A 248 8.18 -23.31 -18.72
CA ILE A 248 6.88 -23.54 -18.10
C ILE A 248 6.74 -24.95 -17.55
N THR A 249 5.80 -25.15 -16.63
CA THR A 249 5.23 -26.43 -16.27
C THR A 249 3.73 -26.38 -16.53
N VAL A 250 3.16 -27.43 -17.13
CA VAL A 250 1.73 -27.51 -17.42
C VAL A 250 1.26 -28.95 -17.34
N ALA A 251 0.06 -29.18 -16.82
CA ALA A 251 -0.57 -30.49 -16.85
C ALA A 251 -1.00 -30.86 -18.28
N ASP A 252 -1.31 -32.13 -18.50
CA ASP A 252 -1.90 -32.59 -19.77
C ASP A 252 -3.34 -32.09 -19.92
N ASN A 253 -3.78 -31.84 -21.15
CA ASN A 253 -5.13 -31.38 -21.50
C ASN A 253 -5.57 -30.04 -20.85
N VAL A 254 -4.64 -29.15 -20.54
CA VAL A 254 -4.98 -27.81 -20.07
C VAL A 254 -5.42 -26.95 -21.26
N PRO A 255 -6.59 -26.30 -21.16
CA PRO A 255 -7.02 -25.31 -22.17
C PRO A 255 -6.04 -24.14 -22.24
N LEU A 256 -5.57 -23.82 -23.42
CA LEU A 256 -4.62 -22.76 -23.70
C LEU A 256 -5.24 -21.74 -24.66
N ALA A 257 -4.94 -20.47 -24.46
CA ALA A 257 -5.26 -19.40 -25.38
C ALA A 257 -3.99 -18.69 -25.85
N PHE A 258 -3.85 -18.52 -27.16
CA PHE A 258 -2.76 -17.80 -27.79
C PHE A 258 -3.29 -16.44 -28.25
N MET A 259 -3.05 -15.40 -27.44
CA MET A 259 -3.63 -14.09 -27.64
C MET A 259 -2.74 -13.20 -28.51
N PRO A 260 -3.28 -12.59 -29.55
CA PRO A 260 -2.72 -11.36 -30.06
C PRO A 260 -2.88 -10.29 -28.97
N ASN A 261 -1.85 -9.49 -28.74
CA ASN A 261 -1.81 -8.46 -27.70
C ASN A 261 -2.67 -7.24 -28.12
N THR A 262 -3.95 -7.44 -28.46
CA THR A 262 -4.81 -6.40 -29.01
C THR A 262 -5.83 -5.97 -27.96
N LYS A 263 -5.60 -4.79 -27.38
CA LYS A 263 -6.60 -4.12 -26.55
C LYS A 263 -7.84 -3.81 -27.40
N ILE A 264 -9.03 -3.94 -26.85
CA ILE A 264 -10.28 -3.57 -27.52
C ILE A 264 -10.33 -2.07 -27.73
N GLU A 265 -9.86 -1.32 -26.75
CA GLU A 265 -9.87 0.12 -26.80
C GLU A 265 -8.60 0.71 -27.42
N THR A 266 -8.78 1.68 -28.27
CA THR A 266 -7.69 2.48 -28.81
C THR A 266 -7.26 3.50 -27.77
N GLY A 267 -6.00 3.48 -27.39
CA GLY A 267 -5.46 4.33 -26.33
C GLY A 267 -5.18 3.55 -25.04
N ASN A 268 -4.86 4.27 -23.98
CA ASN A 268 -4.57 3.70 -22.67
C ASN A 268 -5.78 3.82 -21.73
N VAL A 269 -6.99 3.56 -22.22
CA VAL A 269 -8.17 3.57 -21.37
C VAL A 269 -8.09 2.39 -20.41
N GLU A 270 -8.21 2.70 -19.14
CA GLU A 270 -8.26 1.76 -18.03
C GLU A 270 -9.49 2.10 -17.20
N TYR A 271 -10.03 1.11 -16.52
CA TYR A 271 -11.21 1.29 -15.66
C TYR A 271 -10.86 0.90 -14.24
N GLU A 272 -11.25 1.74 -13.29
CA GLU A 272 -11.21 1.39 -11.88
C GLU A 272 -12.51 0.68 -11.49
N VAL A 273 -12.40 -0.43 -10.80
CA VAL A 273 -13.54 -1.14 -10.20
C VAL A 273 -13.89 -0.46 -8.89
N THR A 274 -15.06 0.18 -8.83
CA THR A 274 -15.49 0.96 -7.67
C THR A 274 -16.41 0.21 -6.72
N ALA A 275 -17.14 -0.78 -7.22
CA ALA A 275 -17.98 -1.66 -6.43
C ALA A 275 -18.16 -3.01 -7.15
N ILE A 276 -18.51 -4.04 -6.39
CA ILE A 276 -18.79 -5.38 -6.88
C ILE A 276 -20.09 -5.88 -6.21
N SER A 277 -21.00 -6.40 -7.03
CA SER A 277 -22.24 -7.02 -6.57
C SER A 277 -22.42 -8.33 -7.32
N SER A 278 -22.16 -9.47 -6.67
CA SER A 278 -22.08 -10.78 -7.32
C SER A 278 -21.09 -10.72 -8.50
N GLU A 279 -21.50 -11.08 -9.71
CA GLU A 279 -20.69 -11.05 -10.94
C GLU A 279 -20.66 -9.66 -11.62
N THR A 280 -21.37 -8.66 -11.08
CA THR A 280 -21.45 -7.32 -11.68
C THR A 280 -20.43 -6.38 -11.06
N LEU A 281 -19.55 -5.84 -11.88
CA LEU A 281 -18.54 -4.85 -11.56
C LEU A 281 -19.09 -3.47 -11.88
N THR A 282 -19.11 -2.55 -10.90
CA THR A 282 -19.28 -1.12 -11.17
C THR A 282 -17.92 -0.52 -11.49
N ILE A 283 -17.82 0.13 -12.64
CA ILE A 283 -16.58 0.64 -13.19
C ILE A 283 -16.67 2.12 -13.54
N ARG A 284 -15.53 2.78 -13.57
CA ARG A 284 -15.35 4.12 -14.13
C ARG A 284 -14.05 4.20 -14.88
N VAL A 285 -13.96 5.07 -15.87
CA VAL A 285 -12.70 5.37 -16.53
C VAL A 285 -11.72 5.91 -15.49
N LEU A 286 -10.53 5.32 -15.43
CA LEU A 286 -9.45 5.78 -14.55
C LEU A 286 -9.09 7.22 -14.94
N ASP A 287 -8.92 8.07 -13.92
CA ASP A 287 -8.58 9.49 -14.08
C ASP A 287 -9.63 10.35 -14.84
N ASP A 288 -10.88 9.88 -14.93
CA ASP A 288 -11.97 10.71 -15.44
C ASP A 288 -12.83 11.28 -14.29
N PRO A 289 -12.80 12.61 -14.07
CA PRO A 289 -13.57 13.25 -13.00
C PRO A 289 -15.09 13.15 -13.20
N ALA A 290 -15.55 12.97 -14.45
CA ALA A 290 -16.96 12.81 -14.74
C ALA A 290 -17.47 11.40 -14.42
N GLY A 291 -16.57 10.45 -14.13
CA GLY A 291 -16.92 9.08 -13.83
C GLY A 291 -17.52 8.36 -15.04
N ALA A 292 -16.99 8.61 -16.22
CA ALA A 292 -17.50 8.00 -17.45
C ALA A 292 -17.41 6.46 -17.39
N GLY A 293 -18.39 5.81 -17.98
CA GLY A 293 -18.43 4.38 -18.19
C GLY A 293 -17.63 3.93 -19.41
N LEU A 294 -17.97 2.76 -19.94
CA LEU A 294 -17.28 2.15 -21.09
C LEU A 294 -17.15 3.14 -22.27
N GLN A 295 -15.96 3.24 -22.82
CA GLN A 295 -15.68 4.16 -23.93
C GLN A 295 -15.92 3.51 -25.31
N THR A 296 -15.94 2.18 -25.35
CA THR A 296 -16.24 1.40 -26.55
C THR A 296 -17.17 0.24 -26.18
N VAL A 297 -17.73 -0.41 -27.17
CA VAL A 297 -18.48 -1.67 -26.97
C VAL A 297 -17.49 -2.77 -26.58
N ILE A 298 -17.74 -3.41 -25.45
CA ILE A 298 -16.98 -4.57 -25.02
C ILE A 298 -17.78 -5.82 -25.39
N PRO A 299 -17.30 -6.65 -26.32
CA PRO A 299 -17.98 -7.87 -26.73
C PRO A 299 -18.10 -8.87 -25.59
N ASP A 300 -19.14 -9.70 -25.64
CA ASP A 300 -19.26 -10.89 -24.82
C ASP A 300 -18.03 -11.80 -24.94
N ASN A 301 -17.68 -12.49 -23.85
CA ASN A 301 -16.47 -13.32 -23.75
C ASN A 301 -15.14 -12.59 -23.99
N SER A 302 -15.09 -11.27 -23.84
CA SER A 302 -13.84 -10.52 -23.87
C SER A 302 -12.95 -10.91 -22.69
N TYR A 303 -11.64 -10.96 -22.95
CA TYR A 303 -10.65 -11.20 -21.91
C TYR A 303 -10.45 -9.96 -21.06
N ILE A 304 -10.16 -10.18 -19.76
CA ILE A 304 -9.90 -9.13 -18.78
C ILE A 304 -8.45 -9.24 -18.33
N ARG A 305 -7.75 -8.10 -18.30
CA ARG A 305 -6.53 -7.92 -17.53
C ARG A 305 -6.85 -7.05 -16.34
N ARG A 306 -6.41 -7.45 -15.15
CA ARG A 306 -6.43 -6.61 -13.97
C ARG A 306 -5.03 -6.24 -13.53
N ARG A 307 -4.86 -5.13 -12.87
CA ARG A 307 -3.65 -4.73 -12.16
C ARG A 307 -4.00 -4.03 -10.86
N TRP A 308 -3.10 -4.13 -9.90
CA TRP A 308 -3.20 -3.39 -8.66
C TRP A 308 -3.08 -1.88 -8.95
N ARG A 309 -3.93 -1.07 -8.32
CA ARG A 309 -3.99 0.39 -8.56
C ARG A 309 -2.67 1.10 -8.28
N PHE A 310 -1.85 0.59 -7.38
CA PHE A 310 -0.56 1.16 -7.00
C PHE A 310 0.64 0.48 -7.68
N SER A 311 0.42 -0.40 -8.63
CA SER A 311 1.49 -1.15 -9.31
C SER A 311 2.57 -0.25 -9.93
N ASP A 312 2.19 0.94 -10.40
CA ASP A 312 3.12 1.88 -11.04
C ASP A 312 4.12 2.53 -10.05
N LEU A 313 3.95 2.34 -8.74
CA LEU A 313 4.85 2.85 -7.70
C LEU A 313 5.98 1.87 -7.36
N PHE A 314 5.98 0.69 -7.94
CA PHE A 314 6.93 -0.38 -7.64
C PHE A 314 7.62 -0.87 -8.91
N ASP A 315 8.87 -1.29 -8.78
CA ASP A 315 9.68 -1.75 -9.93
C ASP A 315 9.19 -3.05 -10.55
N GLY A 316 8.37 -3.82 -9.84
CA GLY A 316 7.81 -5.09 -10.29
C GLY A 316 6.96 -5.76 -9.22
N PRO A 317 6.38 -6.93 -9.51
CA PRO A 317 5.57 -7.67 -8.55
C PRO A 317 6.39 -8.20 -7.38
N PRO A 318 5.77 -8.34 -6.19
CA PRO A 318 6.42 -9.02 -5.07
C PRO A 318 6.67 -10.48 -5.44
N GLY A 319 7.82 -10.99 -5.04
CA GLY A 319 8.31 -12.32 -5.45
C GLY A 319 8.74 -13.19 -4.29
N THR A 320 9.82 -13.91 -4.51
CA THR A 320 10.51 -14.71 -3.50
C THR A 320 11.77 -13.96 -3.08
N SER A 321 11.91 -13.67 -1.80
CA SER A 321 13.07 -12.96 -1.29
C SER A 321 14.35 -13.79 -1.43
N ASP A 322 15.48 -13.12 -1.58
CA ASP A 322 16.80 -13.78 -1.59
C ASP A 322 17.02 -14.60 -0.32
N TRP A 323 16.51 -14.11 0.81
CA TRP A 323 16.59 -14.83 2.07
C TRP A 323 15.80 -16.14 2.05
N ALA A 324 14.56 -16.13 1.55
CA ALA A 324 13.73 -17.34 1.45
C ALA A 324 14.37 -18.35 0.52
N THR A 325 14.89 -17.91 -0.62
CA THR A 325 15.63 -18.75 -1.57
C THR A 325 16.85 -19.39 -0.92
N ALA A 326 17.69 -18.60 -0.23
CA ALA A 326 18.91 -19.09 0.41
C ALA A 326 18.65 -20.05 1.59
N ASN A 327 17.50 -19.96 2.23
CA ASN A 327 17.13 -20.75 3.42
C ASN A 327 16.09 -21.83 3.13
N ALA A 328 15.72 -22.07 1.89
CA ALA A 328 14.68 -23.02 1.46
C ALA A 328 13.36 -22.86 2.23
N ARG A 329 12.88 -21.62 2.37
CA ARG A 329 11.69 -21.25 3.15
C ARG A 329 10.41 -21.06 2.33
N GLY A 330 10.34 -21.66 1.16
CA GLY A 330 9.22 -21.56 0.24
C GLY A 330 9.40 -20.43 -0.76
N GLU A 331 8.37 -20.20 -1.56
CA GLU A 331 8.33 -19.21 -2.64
C GLU A 331 7.27 -18.16 -2.32
N GLU A 332 7.35 -16.99 -2.99
CA GLU A 332 6.35 -15.90 -2.92
C GLU A 332 6.11 -15.36 -1.50
N ASP A 333 7.19 -15.23 -0.73
CA ASP A 333 7.13 -14.67 0.62
C ASP A 333 7.04 -13.14 0.66
N GLU A 334 7.25 -12.44 -0.45
CA GLU A 334 7.20 -10.99 -0.49
C GLU A 334 5.79 -10.43 -0.65
N LEU A 335 5.63 -9.19 -0.19
CA LEU A 335 4.44 -8.35 -0.40
C LEU A 335 4.84 -6.88 -0.53
N HIS A 336 3.93 -6.09 -1.13
CA HIS A 336 4.04 -4.63 -1.15
C HIS A 336 2.90 -4.01 -0.35
N VAL A 337 3.18 -2.87 0.27
CA VAL A 337 2.17 -2.07 0.96
C VAL A 337 2.25 -0.63 0.47
N ALA A 338 1.09 -0.05 0.19
CA ALA A 338 0.92 1.36 -0.10
C ALA A 338 0.01 2.00 0.95
N VAL A 339 0.48 3.08 1.56
CA VAL A 339 -0.30 3.92 2.48
C VAL A 339 -0.69 5.19 1.75
N TYR A 340 -1.95 5.53 1.75
CA TYR A 340 -2.47 6.67 1.00
C TYR A 340 -3.53 7.46 1.77
N ASP A 341 -3.72 8.72 1.38
CA ASP A 341 -4.74 9.61 1.91
C ASP A 341 -6.03 9.46 1.10
N LYS A 342 -7.08 8.93 1.71
CA LYS A 342 -8.38 8.68 1.05
C LYS A 342 -9.20 9.95 0.82
N THR A 343 -9.12 10.90 1.75
CA THR A 343 -10.01 12.07 1.80
C THR A 343 -9.29 13.38 1.60
N GLY A 344 -7.96 13.36 1.58
CA GLY A 344 -7.13 14.56 1.47
C GLY A 344 -6.93 15.32 2.79
N ASP A 345 -7.35 14.78 3.92
CA ASP A 345 -7.22 15.47 5.23
C ASP A 345 -5.77 15.52 5.73
N ILE A 346 -4.90 14.68 5.17
CA ILE A 346 -3.49 14.60 5.56
C ILE A 346 -2.61 15.43 4.63
N THR A 347 -2.75 15.22 3.32
CA THR A 347 -1.91 15.82 2.30
C THR A 347 -2.51 17.08 1.68
N GLY A 348 -3.78 17.34 1.93
CA GLY A 348 -4.59 18.27 1.17
C GLY A 348 -5.18 17.59 -0.06
N PHE A 349 -6.12 18.26 -0.72
CA PHE A 349 -6.67 17.73 -1.97
C PHE A 349 -5.65 17.90 -3.08
N ASP A 350 -5.13 16.79 -3.56
CA ASP A 350 -4.54 16.76 -4.88
C ASP A 350 -5.69 16.60 -5.88
N VAL A 351 -5.96 17.67 -6.57
CA VAL A 351 -6.90 17.67 -7.70
C VAL A 351 -6.03 17.58 -8.92
N ASP A 352 -6.18 16.50 -9.69
CA ASP A 352 -5.47 16.39 -10.95
C ASP A 352 -5.86 17.52 -11.92
N VAL A 353 -5.21 17.60 -13.07
CA VAL A 353 -5.47 18.62 -14.09
C VAL A 353 -6.91 18.63 -14.60
N LYS A 354 -7.71 17.61 -14.29
CA LYS A 354 -9.13 17.47 -14.65
C LYS A 354 -10.08 17.75 -13.49
N GLY A 355 -9.56 18.11 -12.31
CA GLY A 355 -10.36 18.39 -11.14
C GLY A 355 -10.77 17.15 -10.33
N GLN A 356 -10.20 15.97 -10.61
CA GLN A 356 -10.47 14.75 -9.88
C GLN A 356 -9.59 14.66 -8.63
N ARG A 357 -10.13 14.13 -7.54
CA ARG A 357 -9.37 13.81 -6.34
C ARG A 357 -8.51 12.58 -6.62
N THR A 358 -7.22 12.76 -6.66
CA THR A 358 -6.28 11.63 -6.68
C THR A 358 -5.99 11.23 -5.23
N SER A 359 -5.99 9.93 -4.96
CA SER A 359 -5.50 9.43 -3.68
C SER A 359 -4.02 9.73 -3.59
N SER A 360 -3.61 10.65 -2.71
CA SER A 360 -2.20 10.93 -2.51
C SER A 360 -1.55 9.77 -1.76
N VAL A 361 -0.55 9.15 -2.36
CA VAL A 361 0.27 8.14 -1.70
C VAL A 361 1.19 8.84 -0.71
N ILE A 362 1.24 8.31 0.52
CA ILE A 362 2.01 8.88 1.62
C ILE A 362 3.29 8.06 1.86
N GLU A 363 3.16 6.75 1.90
CA GLU A 363 4.28 5.82 2.11
C GLU A 363 4.13 4.60 1.21
N VAL A 364 5.27 4.06 0.78
CA VAL A 364 5.35 2.79 0.03
C VAL A 364 6.39 1.88 0.66
N PHE A 365 6.05 0.61 0.77
CA PHE A 365 6.92 -0.41 1.34
C PHE A 365 7.05 -1.56 0.35
N PRO A 366 8.15 -1.60 -0.42
CA PRO A 366 8.38 -2.64 -1.42
C PRO A 366 8.97 -3.90 -0.80
N SER A 367 8.63 -5.05 -1.36
CA SER A 367 9.30 -6.36 -1.16
C SER A 367 9.60 -6.73 0.29
N MET A 368 8.65 -6.45 1.18
CA MET A 368 8.72 -6.92 2.56
C MET A 368 8.33 -8.41 2.62
N SER A 369 8.95 -9.17 3.52
CA SER A 369 8.67 -10.59 3.64
C SER A 369 7.57 -10.90 4.66
N LYS A 370 6.78 -11.90 4.37
CA LYS A 370 5.79 -12.53 5.28
C LYS A 370 6.46 -13.44 6.32
N ASN A 371 7.75 -13.77 6.14
CA ASN A 371 8.47 -14.68 7.03
C ASN A 371 9.12 -13.93 8.19
N PRO A 372 8.83 -14.31 9.46
CA PRO A 372 9.37 -13.62 10.63
C PRO A 372 10.90 -13.63 10.76
N SER A 373 11.56 -14.55 10.09
CA SER A 373 13.02 -14.68 10.14
C SER A 373 13.74 -14.00 8.97
N ALA A 374 12.97 -13.42 8.02
CA ALA A 374 13.53 -12.84 6.81
C ALA A 374 14.48 -11.67 7.10
N LYS A 375 15.54 -11.61 6.31
CA LYS A 375 16.56 -10.57 6.36
C LYS A 375 16.74 -9.92 4.99
N THR A 376 17.01 -8.63 4.98
CA THR A 376 17.51 -7.94 3.79
C THR A 376 18.92 -8.43 3.44
N VAL A 377 19.40 -8.11 2.23
CA VAL A 377 20.77 -8.40 1.80
C VAL A 377 21.81 -7.80 2.77
N GLN A 378 21.49 -6.67 3.40
CA GLN A 378 22.34 -6.00 4.39
C GLN A 378 22.23 -6.61 5.80
N GLY A 379 21.39 -7.65 5.99
CA GLY A 379 21.19 -8.34 7.27
C GLY A 379 20.14 -7.70 8.20
N GLY A 380 19.49 -6.62 7.76
CA GLY A 380 18.37 -6.01 8.49
C GLY A 380 17.13 -6.91 8.51
N ASN A 381 16.25 -6.72 9.48
CA ASN A 381 14.98 -7.43 9.54
C ASN A 381 14.07 -6.96 8.38
N ASN A 382 13.51 -7.93 7.62
CA ASN A 382 12.60 -7.68 6.50
C ASN A 382 11.18 -8.23 6.73
N TYR A 383 10.86 -8.65 7.95
CA TYR A 383 9.51 -9.07 8.30
C TYR A 383 8.56 -7.88 8.29
N TYR A 384 7.48 -7.95 7.53
CA TYR A 384 6.65 -6.77 7.23
C TYR A 384 6.05 -6.06 8.47
N PRO A 385 5.60 -6.74 9.56
CA PRO A 385 5.15 -6.05 10.76
C PRO A 385 6.24 -5.21 11.41
N ASP A 386 7.48 -5.74 11.47
CA ASP A 386 8.62 -5.06 12.07
C ASP A 386 9.13 -3.90 11.20
N VAL A 387 9.08 -4.07 9.87
CA VAL A 387 9.42 -2.98 8.92
C VAL A 387 8.41 -1.84 9.07
N ILE A 388 7.12 -2.14 9.06
CA ILE A 388 6.05 -1.15 9.25
C ILE A 388 6.20 -0.43 10.59
N PHE A 389 6.43 -1.16 11.68
CA PHE A 389 6.62 -0.54 13.00
C PHE A 389 7.79 0.44 13.01
N ARG A 390 8.92 0.06 12.40
CA ARG A 390 10.15 0.86 12.41
C ARG A 390 10.11 2.06 11.44
N GLU A 391 9.47 1.90 10.29
CA GLU A 391 9.60 2.84 9.17
C GLU A 391 8.35 3.67 8.88
N SER A 392 7.15 3.18 9.23
CA SER A 392 5.93 3.94 9.00
C SER A 392 5.72 5.03 10.05
N ASN A 393 5.33 6.21 9.61
CA ASN A 393 4.89 7.31 10.47
C ASN A 393 3.36 7.38 10.62
N PHE A 394 2.62 6.54 9.88
CA PHE A 394 1.18 6.66 9.73
C PHE A 394 0.40 5.46 10.25
N ILE A 395 0.98 4.27 10.22
CA ILE A 395 0.27 3.03 10.57
C ILE A 395 1.05 2.14 11.54
N TYR A 396 0.28 1.36 12.30
CA TYR A 396 0.73 0.15 13.00
C TYR A 396 0.12 -1.08 12.32
N TRP A 397 0.87 -2.15 12.31
CA TRP A 397 0.34 -3.48 12.04
C TRP A 397 -0.38 -4.01 13.30
N THR A 398 -1.56 -4.62 13.13
CA THR A 398 -2.34 -5.15 14.25
C THR A 398 -2.78 -6.58 14.05
N ASP A 399 -2.81 -7.09 12.83
CA ASP A 399 -3.07 -8.50 12.54
C ASP A 399 -2.63 -8.88 11.12
N HIS A 400 -2.59 -10.18 10.86
CA HIS A 400 -2.37 -10.71 9.51
C HIS A 400 -3.67 -10.71 8.71
N ILE A 401 -3.54 -10.48 7.42
CA ILE A 401 -4.65 -10.68 6.48
C ILE A 401 -5.10 -12.14 6.56
N ALA A 402 -6.41 -12.37 6.51
CA ALA A 402 -6.98 -13.71 6.56
C ALA A 402 -6.35 -14.64 5.52
N ALA A 403 -5.99 -15.85 5.94
CA ALA A 403 -5.45 -16.88 5.06
C ALA A 403 -6.43 -17.20 3.93
N GLY A 404 -5.95 -17.30 2.69
CA GLY A 404 -6.74 -17.61 1.50
C GLY A 404 -6.86 -16.50 0.48
N SER A 405 -6.51 -15.26 0.83
CA SER A 405 -6.53 -14.11 -0.09
C SER A 405 -5.17 -13.92 -0.75
N ASN A 406 -4.79 -14.78 -1.69
CA ASN A 406 -3.51 -14.68 -2.44
C ASN A 406 -2.28 -14.41 -1.55
N TRP A 407 -2.34 -14.85 -0.34
CA TRP A 407 -1.32 -14.67 0.67
C TRP A 407 -0.22 -15.72 0.47
N GLY A 408 0.65 -15.49 -0.49
CA GLY A 408 1.86 -16.24 -0.82
C GLY A 408 1.79 -17.74 -0.84
#